data_32fa73ad6ac68f06ba5555ef08ad29fa
#
_entry.id   32fa73ad6ac68f06ba5555ef08ad29fa
#
_cell.length_a   1.000
_cell.length_b   1.000
_cell.length_c   1.000
_cell.angle_alpha   90.00
_cell.angle_beta   90.00
_cell.angle_gamma   90.00
#
_symmetry.space_group_name_H-M   'P 1'
#
loop_
_entity.id
_entity.type
_entity.pdbx_description
1 polymer ?
#
loop_
_entity_poly.entity_id
_entity_poly.type
_entity_poly.pdbx_seq_one_letter_code
_entity_poly.pdbx_strand_id
1 'polypeptide(L)'
;MQAINKNIKKLRSLKGLSQSDFAKLFDLSRANIGSYEEGRAQPKIDAATRIANYFSISLDDFVNKELSVNDLSGFNELKDNEITPTLVKSTSLVSIPFTDHKNIRKFLSLGKSSERISVPTEHGADLAVKHEGHHLEGTDGISEGDILLLKRIKPTEIQHGFIHAFWLDNLLTVGICFIDGKTIELRGIHKESKLESIALNKVGKVWRLQSAICNKQRNFEHVLLTNRISELEDTLKKFMSENQ
;
A
#
# COMPACT_ATOMS: atom_id res chain seq x y z
N MET A 1 16.93 -6.94 30.66
CA MET A 1 16.23 -5.76 30.11
C MET A 1 15.26 -6.30 29.08
N GLN A 2 13.97 -5.98 29.19
CA GLN A 2 12.95 -6.51 28.29
C GLN A 2 13.09 -5.83 26.90
N ALA A 3 12.58 -6.46 25.86
CA ALA A 3 12.66 -5.95 24.48
C ALA A 3 12.08 -4.53 24.37
N ILE A 4 10.90 -4.29 24.97
CA ILE A 4 10.21 -2.99 24.93
C ILE A 4 11.09 -1.82 25.41
N ASN A 5 11.90 -2.01 26.44
CA ASN A 5 12.76 -0.96 26.98
C ASN A 5 13.85 -0.53 25.98
N LYS A 6 14.47 -1.52 25.33
CA LYS A 6 15.47 -1.30 24.28
C LYS A 6 14.82 -0.66 23.06
N ASN A 7 13.61 -1.08 22.72
CA ASN A 7 12.86 -0.58 21.57
C ASN A 7 12.50 0.89 21.73
N ILE A 8 12.02 1.32 22.89
CA ILE A 8 11.73 2.74 23.17
C ILE A 8 12.96 3.60 22.95
N LYS A 9 14.11 3.20 23.54
CA LYS A 9 15.38 3.92 23.37
C LYS A 9 15.82 3.97 21.91
N LYS A 10 15.69 2.84 21.20
CA LYS A 10 16.07 2.71 19.79
C LYS A 10 15.22 3.60 18.88
N LEU A 11 13.90 3.58 19.06
CA LEU A 11 12.96 4.39 18.29
C LEU A 11 13.18 5.90 18.50
N ARG A 12 13.41 6.32 19.75
CA ARG A 12 13.76 7.69 20.07
C ARG A 12 15.06 8.12 19.40
N SER A 13 16.11 7.30 19.52
CA SER A 13 17.42 7.58 18.92
C SER A 13 17.36 7.64 17.41
N LEU A 14 16.56 6.78 16.77
CA LEU A 14 16.34 6.78 15.34
C LEU A 14 15.74 8.12 14.84
N LYS A 15 14.83 8.70 15.62
CA LYS A 15 14.23 10.02 15.34
C LYS A 15 15.14 11.20 15.77
N GLY A 16 16.29 10.95 16.36
CA GLY A 16 17.19 11.99 16.86
C GLY A 16 16.61 12.82 18.01
N LEU A 17 15.57 12.32 18.70
CA LEU A 17 14.84 13.09 19.70
C LEU A 17 15.46 12.97 21.09
N SER A 18 15.37 14.06 21.89
CA SER A 18 15.62 14.00 23.34
C SER A 18 14.51 13.20 24.04
N GLN A 19 14.78 12.69 25.27
CA GLN A 19 13.74 12.03 26.08
C GLN A 19 12.54 12.93 26.32
N SER A 20 12.77 14.25 26.44
CA SER A 20 11.70 15.23 26.63
C SER A 20 10.82 15.37 25.39
N ASP A 21 11.43 15.48 24.22
CA ASP A 21 10.67 15.65 22.97
C ASP A 21 9.94 14.37 22.57
N PHE A 22 10.57 13.21 22.78
CA PHE A 22 9.90 11.93 22.59
C PHE A 22 8.69 11.76 23.52
N ALA A 23 8.82 12.18 24.79
CA ALA A 23 7.72 12.15 25.76
C ALA A 23 6.53 12.98 25.32
N LYS A 24 6.78 14.19 24.77
CA LYS A 24 5.72 15.09 24.27
C LYS A 24 4.89 14.46 23.17
N LEU A 25 5.49 13.63 22.29
CA LEU A 25 4.78 12.97 21.18
C LEU A 25 3.68 12.03 21.70
N PHE A 26 3.81 11.52 22.91
CA PHE A 26 2.91 10.52 23.45
C PHE A 26 2.17 10.97 24.72
N ASP A 27 2.16 12.26 24.99
CA ASP A 27 1.57 12.83 26.21
C ASP A 27 2.09 12.16 27.48
N LEU A 28 3.42 11.99 27.55
CA LEU A 28 4.14 11.40 28.67
C LEU A 28 5.12 12.41 29.29
N SER A 29 5.53 12.17 30.53
CA SER A 29 6.62 12.95 31.12
C SER A 29 7.99 12.42 30.68
N ARG A 30 9.00 13.31 30.66
CA ARG A 30 10.42 12.89 30.46
C ARG A 30 10.82 11.79 31.44
N ALA A 31 10.34 11.87 32.70
CA ALA A 31 10.63 10.90 33.74
C ALA A 31 10.09 9.50 33.40
N ASN A 32 8.91 9.43 32.76
CA ASN A 32 8.34 8.17 32.28
C ASN A 32 9.26 7.54 31.24
N ILE A 33 9.66 8.31 30.22
CA ILE A 33 10.53 7.79 29.14
C ILE A 33 11.88 7.33 29.71
N GLY A 34 12.51 8.11 30.60
CA GLY A 34 13.75 7.70 31.25
C GLY A 34 13.59 6.40 32.03
N SER A 35 12.51 6.25 32.80
CA SER A 35 12.23 5.03 33.56
C SER A 35 11.98 3.81 32.67
N TYR A 36 11.29 4.02 31.52
CA TYR A 36 11.03 2.95 30.55
C TYR A 36 12.32 2.49 29.87
N GLU A 37 13.15 3.44 29.40
CA GLU A 37 14.43 3.13 28.72
C GLU A 37 15.43 2.40 29.64
N GLU A 38 15.44 2.75 30.95
CA GLU A 38 16.28 2.13 31.95
C GLU A 38 15.70 0.80 32.51
N GLY A 39 14.47 0.47 32.16
CA GLY A 39 13.79 -0.74 32.63
C GLY A 39 13.32 -0.67 34.10
N ARG A 40 13.29 0.54 34.70
CA ARG A 40 12.79 0.76 36.06
C ARG A 40 11.26 0.73 36.15
N ALA A 41 10.59 1.01 35.03
CA ALA A 41 9.14 0.91 34.90
C ALA A 41 8.78 0.39 33.51
N GLN A 42 7.54 -0.08 33.37
CA GLN A 42 6.98 -0.46 32.08
C GLN A 42 5.90 0.54 31.65
N PRO A 43 5.79 0.84 30.34
CA PRO A 43 4.66 1.65 29.87
C PRO A 43 3.35 0.91 30.09
N LYS A 44 2.31 1.66 30.45
CA LYS A 44 0.95 1.13 30.43
C LYS A 44 0.59 0.72 29.00
N ILE A 45 -0.34 -0.23 28.87
CA ILE A 45 -0.75 -0.77 27.57
C ILE A 45 -1.15 0.34 26.58
N ASP A 46 -1.86 1.37 27.05
CA ASP A 46 -2.27 2.51 26.20
C ASP A 46 -1.06 3.30 25.67
N ALA A 47 -0.05 3.52 26.50
CA ALA A 47 1.17 4.21 26.09
C ALA A 47 1.99 3.36 25.12
N ALA A 48 2.11 2.05 25.38
CA ALA A 48 2.79 1.11 24.49
C ALA A 48 2.08 1.05 23.12
N THR A 49 0.77 0.99 23.10
CA THR A 49 -0.05 0.98 21.87
C THR A 49 0.11 2.27 21.09
N ARG A 50 0.11 3.46 21.74
CA ARG A 50 0.35 4.74 21.04
C ARG A 50 1.73 4.79 20.41
N ILE A 51 2.76 4.34 21.11
CA ILE A 51 4.13 4.30 20.58
C ILE A 51 4.20 3.32 19.41
N ALA A 52 3.69 2.10 19.55
CA ALA A 52 3.71 1.09 18.50
C ALA A 52 2.98 1.58 17.23
N ASN A 53 1.79 2.16 17.38
CA ASN A 53 1.01 2.70 16.25
C ASN A 53 1.73 3.87 15.55
N TYR A 54 2.35 4.78 16.32
CA TYR A 54 3.10 5.90 15.75
C TYR A 54 4.24 5.43 14.84
N PHE A 55 4.87 4.33 15.21
CA PHE A 55 5.94 3.73 14.44
C PHE A 55 5.46 2.60 13.50
N SER A 56 4.15 2.43 13.30
CA SER A 56 3.55 1.38 12.46
C SER A 56 4.09 -0.03 12.77
N ILE A 57 4.36 -0.30 14.05
CA ILE A 57 4.86 -1.57 14.56
C ILE A 57 3.71 -2.29 15.27
N SER A 58 3.63 -3.62 15.11
CA SER A 58 2.67 -4.39 15.90
C SER A 58 2.99 -4.28 17.38
N LEU A 59 1.97 -4.22 18.25
CA LEU A 59 2.18 -4.15 19.70
C LEU A 59 2.95 -5.39 20.20
N ASP A 60 2.71 -6.54 19.60
CA ASP A 60 3.40 -7.79 19.92
C ASP A 60 4.90 -7.70 19.64
N ASP A 61 5.28 -7.27 18.44
CA ASP A 61 6.69 -7.08 18.07
C ASP A 61 7.36 -6.01 18.93
N PHE A 62 6.66 -4.91 19.21
CA PHE A 62 7.18 -3.84 20.04
C PHE A 62 7.47 -4.27 21.47
N VAL A 63 6.65 -5.17 22.04
CA VAL A 63 6.80 -5.66 23.43
C VAL A 63 7.80 -6.83 23.52
N ASN A 64 7.74 -7.78 22.59
CA ASN A 64 8.38 -9.09 22.71
C ASN A 64 9.63 -9.27 21.85
N LYS A 65 9.76 -8.54 20.74
CA LYS A 65 10.88 -8.66 19.80
C LYS A 65 11.85 -7.49 19.95
N GLU A 66 13.16 -7.76 20.01
CA GLU A 66 14.16 -6.69 19.91
C GLU A 66 14.24 -6.22 18.44
N LEU A 67 13.70 -5.03 18.17
CA LEU A 67 13.64 -4.47 16.82
C LEU A 67 15.04 -4.22 16.26
N SER A 68 15.28 -4.65 15.02
CA SER A 68 16.51 -4.36 14.28
C SER A 68 16.37 -3.06 13.46
N VAL A 69 17.49 -2.53 12.96
CA VAL A 69 17.46 -1.36 12.06
C VAL A 69 16.70 -1.69 10.77
N ASN A 70 16.77 -2.95 10.32
CA ASN A 70 16.06 -3.42 9.14
C ASN A 70 14.53 -3.53 9.35
N ASP A 71 14.10 -3.86 10.57
CA ASP A 71 12.66 -3.85 10.92
C ASP A 71 12.07 -2.42 10.87
N LEU A 72 12.93 -1.42 10.83
CA LEU A 72 12.61 0.01 10.86
C LEU A 72 12.91 0.72 9.52
N SER A 73 13.49 0.04 8.54
CA SER A 73 13.88 0.62 7.25
C SER A 73 12.69 1.02 6.35
N GLY A 74 11.49 0.52 6.62
CA GLY A 74 10.25 1.00 5.99
C GLY A 74 9.76 2.36 6.52
N PHE A 75 10.52 3.01 7.41
CA PHE A 75 10.09 4.18 8.18
C PHE A 75 10.57 5.53 7.60
N ASN A 76 10.95 5.59 6.33
CA ASN A 76 11.28 6.85 5.69
C ASN A 76 10.01 7.57 5.23
N GLU A 77 9.82 8.76 5.85
CA GLU A 77 8.95 9.84 5.43
C GLU A 77 7.44 9.73 5.71
N LEU A 78 7.08 9.74 6.99
CA LEU A 78 5.88 10.48 7.34
C LEU A 78 6.33 11.89 7.79
N LYS A 79 6.07 12.88 6.93
CA LYS A 79 6.31 14.29 7.19
C LYS A 79 5.67 14.73 8.50
N ASP A 80 6.35 15.62 9.23
CA ASP A 80 5.84 16.34 10.39
C ASP A 80 4.49 17.01 10.09
N ASN A 81 3.42 16.27 10.30
CA ASN A 81 2.10 16.86 10.45
C ASN A 81 1.74 16.76 11.92
N GLU A 82 1.43 17.89 12.51
CA GLU A 82 0.98 18.07 13.88
C GLU A 82 0.07 16.93 14.31
N ILE A 83 0.53 16.15 15.31
CA ILE A 83 -0.29 15.13 15.93
C ILE A 83 -1.20 15.84 16.91
N THR A 84 -2.26 16.43 16.41
CA THR A 84 -3.48 16.49 17.21
C THR A 84 -3.89 15.06 17.52
N PRO A 85 -4.31 14.72 18.74
CA PRO A 85 -4.92 13.43 19.02
C PRO A 85 -6.17 13.34 18.14
N THR A 86 -6.00 12.87 16.93
CA THR A 86 -7.13 12.58 16.09
C THR A 86 -7.79 11.38 16.75
N LEU A 87 -8.84 11.63 17.54
CA LEU A 87 -9.95 10.68 17.66
C LEU A 87 -9.92 9.87 16.38
N VAL A 88 -9.81 8.53 16.50
CA VAL A 88 -9.94 7.62 15.38
C VAL A 88 -11.04 8.22 14.51
N LYS A 89 -10.65 8.92 13.42
CA LYS A 89 -11.64 9.38 12.45
C LYS A 89 -12.34 8.09 12.11
N SER A 90 -13.56 7.95 12.52
CA SER A 90 -14.40 6.85 12.10
C SER A 90 -14.24 6.84 10.58
N THR A 91 -13.48 5.88 10.08
CA THR A 91 -13.22 5.79 8.64
C THR A 91 -14.59 5.71 8.02
N SER A 92 -15.04 6.83 7.45
CA SER A 92 -16.36 6.85 6.87
C SER A 92 -16.35 5.86 5.72
N LEU A 93 -17.25 4.90 5.79
CA LEU A 93 -17.39 3.89 4.76
C LEU A 93 -18.38 4.41 3.70
N VAL A 94 -18.04 4.20 2.45
CA VAL A 94 -18.96 4.40 1.33
C VAL A 94 -19.30 3.04 0.73
N SER A 95 -20.59 2.85 0.46
CA SER A 95 -21.04 1.64 -0.23
C SER A 95 -20.96 1.86 -1.74
N ILE A 96 -20.11 1.08 -2.42
CA ILE A 96 -19.92 1.14 -3.87
C ILE A 96 -20.40 -0.13 -4.55
N PRO A 97 -20.81 -0.09 -5.84
CA PRO A 97 -21.14 -1.28 -6.60
C PRO A 97 -19.98 -2.27 -6.65
N PHE A 98 -20.28 -3.55 -6.50
CA PHE A 98 -19.34 -4.63 -6.70
C PHE A 98 -19.80 -5.52 -7.86
N THR A 99 -18.88 -6.01 -8.66
CA THR A 99 -19.17 -6.89 -9.79
C THR A 99 -17.96 -7.78 -10.11
N ASP A 100 -18.21 -8.86 -10.86
CA ASP A 100 -17.20 -9.71 -11.46
C ASP A 100 -17.21 -9.58 -13.00
N HIS A 101 -16.30 -10.25 -13.68
CA HIS A 101 -16.22 -10.22 -15.14
C HIS A 101 -17.48 -10.74 -15.84
N LYS A 102 -18.22 -11.66 -15.24
CA LYS A 102 -19.46 -12.22 -15.82
C LYS A 102 -20.60 -11.22 -15.78
N ASN A 103 -20.67 -10.44 -14.72
CA ASN A 103 -21.76 -9.52 -14.44
C ASN A 103 -21.49 -8.07 -14.85
N ILE A 104 -20.22 -7.70 -15.11
CA ILE A 104 -19.81 -6.33 -15.44
C ILE A 104 -20.55 -5.78 -16.67
N ARG A 105 -20.79 -6.59 -17.68
CA ARG A 105 -21.53 -6.19 -18.89
C ARG A 105 -22.96 -5.76 -18.54
N LYS A 106 -23.63 -6.54 -17.71
CA LYS A 106 -24.99 -6.23 -17.24
C LYS A 106 -25.00 -4.97 -16.40
N PHE A 107 -24.02 -4.82 -15.51
CA PHE A 107 -23.85 -3.61 -14.70
C PHE A 107 -23.64 -2.37 -15.56
N LEU A 108 -22.75 -2.39 -16.54
CA LEU A 108 -22.41 -1.24 -17.38
C LEU A 108 -23.54 -0.85 -18.36
N SER A 109 -24.41 -1.80 -18.73
CA SER A 109 -25.56 -1.53 -19.59
C SER A 109 -26.80 -1.07 -18.82
N LEU A 110 -27.10 -1.66 -17.66
CA LEU A 110 -28.31 -1.39 -16.88
C LEU A 110 -28.08 -0.38 -15.74
N GLY A 111 -26.83 -0.08 -15.39
CA GLY A 111 -26.48 0.84 -14.30
C GLY A 111 -26.80 0.30 -12.90
N LYS A 112 -27.17 -0.97 -12.78
CA LYS A 112 -27.56 -1.60 -11.50
C LYS A 112 -26.69 -2.80 -11.21
N SER A 113 -25.95 -2.74 -10.10
CA SER A 113 -25.33 -3.92 -9.49
C SER A 113 -26.23 -4.45 -8.39
N SER A 114 -26.39 -5.78 -8.32
CA SER A 114 -27.08 -6.45 -7.23
C SER A 114 -26.23 -6.51 -5.97
N GLU A 115 -24.91 -6.40 -6.10
CA GLU A 115 -23.96 -6.53 -5.02
C GLU A 115 -23.26 -5.19 -4.76
N ARG A 116 -22.97 -4.93 -3.49
CA ARG A 116 -22.26 -3.72 -3.05
C ARG A 116 -21.30 -4.09 -1.95
N ILE A 117 -20.17 -3.39 -1.89
CA ILE A 117 -19.23 -3.49 -0.78
C ILE A 117 -19.04 -2.13 -0.11
N SER A 118 -18.73 -2.16 1.18
CA SER A 118 -18.38 -0.96 1.94
C SER A 118 -16.86 -0.80 1.98
N VAL A 119 -16.37 0.33 1.51
CA VAL A 119 -14.94 0.65 1.46
C VAL A 119 -14.68 2.00 2.11
N PRO A 120 -13.46 2.23 2.66
CA PRO A 120 -13.09 3.54 3.17
C PRO A 120 -13.23 4.64 2.11
N THR A 121 -13.82 5.77 2.48
CA THR A 121 -14.03 6.93 1.58
C THR A 121 -12.72 7.49 1.04
N GLU A 122 -11.63 7.34 1.78
CA GLU A 122 -10.29 7.80 1.40
C GLU A 122 -9.77 7.16 0.11
N HIS A 123 -10.24 5.96 -0.24
CA HIS A 123 -9.88 5.33 -1.53
C HIS A 123 -10.50 6.06 -2.73
N GLY A 124 -11.56 6.85 -2.53
CA GLY A 124 -12.21 7.61 -3.60
C GLY A 124 -12.70 6.75 -4.76
N ALA A 125 -12.91 5.46 -4.54
CA ALA A 125 -13.40 4.51 -5.54
C ALA A 125 -14.92 4.63 -5.72
N ASP A 126 -15.39 4.35 -6.92
CA ASP A 126 -16.82 4.35 -7.28
C ASP A 126 -17.29 3.01 -7.84
N LEU A 127 -16.38 2.07 -8.04
CA LEU A 127 -16.65 0.72 -8.52
C LEU A 127 -15.63 -0.26 -7.94
N ALA A 128 -16.09 -1.43 -7.54
CA ALA A 128 -15.26 -2.56 -7.16
C ALA A 128 -15.44 -3.72 -8.13
N VAL A 129 -14.33 -4.30 -8.62
CA VAL A 129 -14.36 -5.40 -9.58
C VAL A 129 -13.45 -6.53 -9.10
N LYS A 130 -13.96 -7.76 -9.10
CA LYS A 130 -13.15 -8.94 -8.87
C LYS A 130 -12.22 -9.15 -10.07
N HIS A 131 -10.90 -9.19 -9.82
CA HIS A 131 -9.92 -9.43 -10.86
C HIS A 131 -9.89 -10.88 -11.31
N GLU A 132 -9.83 -11.09 -12.61
CA GLU A 132 -9.62 -12.41 -13.23
C GLU A 132 -8.39 -12.32 -14.15
N GLY A 133 -7.52 -13.33 -14.07
CA GLY A 133 -6.31 -13.45 -14.88
C GLY A 133 -5.01 -13.17 -14.10
N HIS A 134 -3.91 -13.63 -14.70
CA HIS A 134 -2.59 -13.65 -14.06
C HIS A 134 -1.60 -12.62 -14.60
N HIS A 135 -2.00 -11.81 -15.58
CA HIS A 135 -1.10 -10.88 -16.28
C HIS A 135 -0.59 -9.71 -15.41
N LEU A 136 -1.22 -9.45 -14.27
CA LEU A 136 -0.78 -8.46 -13.29
C LEU A 136 -0.14 -9.10 -12.04
N GLU A 137 0.05 -10.42 -12.04
CA GLU A 137 0.72 -11.12 -10.94
C GLU A 137 2.21 -10.81 -10.93
N GLY A 138 2.72 -10.51 -9.75
CA GLY A 138 4.12 -10.23 -9.46
C GLY A 138 4.32 -10.08 -7.97
N THR A 139 5.51 -9.69 -7.54
CA THR A 139 5.88 -9.59 -6.11
C THR A 139 4.94 -8.65 -5.34
N ASP A 140 4.58 -7.52 -5.96
CA ASP A 140 3.62 -6.54 -5.44
C ASP A 140 2.41 -6.40 -6.37
N GLY A 141 2.20 -7.40 -7.21
CA GLY A 141 1.17 -7.40 -8.24
C GLY A 141 -0.22 -7.73 -7.71
N ILE A 142 -1.16 -7.66 -8.64
CA ILE A 142 -2.55 -8.00 -8.42
C ILE A 142 -2.73 -9.46 -8.80
N SER A 143 -3.27 -10.26 -7.89
CA SER A 143 -3.53 -11.68 -8.12
C SER A 143 -4.96 -11.93 -8.57
N GLU A 144 -5.18 -13.08 -9.20
CA GLU A 144 -6.52 -13.54 -9.48
C GLU A 144 -7.36 -13.64 -8.20
N GLY A 145 -8.58 -13.11 -8.26
CA GLY A 145 -9.51 -13.06 -7.13
C GLY A 145 -9.40 -11.82 -6.26
N ASP A 146 -8.39 -10.98 -6.43
CA ASP A 146 -8.30 -9.69 -5.75
C ASP A 146 -9.44 -8.76 -6.18
N ILE A 147 -9.85 -7.86 -5.28
CA ILE A 147 -10.89 -6.88 -5.58
C ILE A 147 -10.24 -5.54 -5.90
N LEU A 148 -10.40 -5.10 -7.13
CA LEU A 148 -9.90 -3.82 -7.63
C LEU A 148 -10.86 -2.71 -7.24
N LEU A 149 -10.37 -1.69 -6.54
CA LEU A 149 -11.10 -0.47 -6.24
C LEU A 149 -10.79 0.57 -7.31
N LEU A 150 -11.77 0.86 -8.13
CA LEU A 150 -11.64 1.64 -9.36
C LEU A 150 -12.36 2.98 -9.24
N LYS A 151 -11.76 4.05 -9.76
CA LYS A 151 -12.38 5.36 -9.91
C LYS A 151 -12.57 5.69 -11.38
N ARG A 152 -13.80 6.07 -11.75
CA ARG A 152 -14.11 6.57 -13.08
C ARG A 152 -13.32 7.85 -13.36
N ILE A 153 -12.67 7.89 -14.51
CA ILE A 153 -11.91 9.06 -14.98
C ILE A 153 -12.32 9.43 -16.41
N LYS A 154 -11.93 10.62 -16.84
CA LYS A 154 -12.03 11.04 -18.24
C LYS A 154 -10.84 10.48 -19.03
N PRO A 155 -10.98 10.23 -20.35
CA PRO A 155 -9.85 9.81 -21.18
C PRO A 155 -8.64 10.73 -21.14
N THR A 156 -8.82 12.01 -20.86
CA THR A 156 -7.75 13.00 -20.69
C THR A 156 -6.95 12.88 -19.39
N GLU A 157 -7.46 12.10 -18.44
CA GLU A 157 -6.83 11.87 -17.13
C GLU A 157 -6.07 10.55 -17.07
N ILE A 158 -5.96 9.85 -18.20
CA ILE A 158 -5.17 8.61 -18.29
C ILE A 158 -3.69 8.92 -18.08
N GLN A 159 -3.03 8.15 -17.24
CA GLN A 159 -1.64 8.36 -16.89
C GLN A 159 -0.77 7.19 -17.36
N HIS A 160 0.38 7.53 -17.93
CA HIS A 160 1.41 6.56 -18.36
C HIS A 160 1.99 5.84 -17.15
N GLY A 161 2.17 4.53 -17.23
CA GLY A 161 2.76 3.69 -16.18
C GLY A 161 1.79 3.28 -15.05
N PHE A 162 0.53 3.73 -15.10
CA PHE A 162 -0.46 3.38 -14.09
C PHE A 162 -1.43 2.29 -14.57
N ILE A 163 -2.00 1.55 -13.62
CA ILE A 163 -3.00 0.54 -13.93
C ILE A 163 -4.35 1.20 -14.14
N HIS A 164 -4.94 0.90 -15.30
CA HIS A 164 -6.26 1.36 -15.70
C HIS A 164 -7.12 0.18 -16.16
N ALA A 165 -8.43 0.34 -16.03
CA ALA A 165 -9.43 -0.58 -16.55
C ALA A 165 -10.19 0.09 -17.68
N PHE A 166 -10.24 -0.54 -18.85
CA PHE A 166 -10.92 -0.04 -20.05
C PHE A 166 -12.09 -0.93 -20.41
N TRP A 167 -13.20 -0.32 -20.74
CA TRP A 167 -14.33 -1.04 -21.30
C TRP A 167 -14.24 -1.03 -22.83
N LEU A 168 -13.88 -2.16 -23.40
CA LEU A 168 -13.62 -2.37 -24.82
C LEU A 168 -14.39 -3.60 -25.28
N ASP A 169 -15.09 -3.49 -26.39
CA ASP A 169 -15.78 -4.62 -27.06
C ASP A 169 -16.59 -5.53 -26.12
N ASN A 170 -17.25 -4.92 -25.12
CA ASN A 170 -18.01 -5.61 -24.07
C ASN A 170 -17.16 -6.42 -23.06
N LEU A 171 -15.87 -6.12 -22.97
CA LEU A 171 -14.94 -6.68 -21.99
C LEU A 171 -14.32 -5.57 -21.15
N LEU A 172 -14.03 -5.88 -19.89
CA LEU A 172 -13.23 -5.01 -19.03
C LEU A 172 -11.78 -5.52 -19.08
N THR A 173 -10.93 -4.78 -19.79
CA THR A 173 -9.49 -5.08 -19.84
C THR A 173 -8.76 -4.22 -18.84
N VAL A 174 -8.02 -4.85 -17.94
CA VAL A 174 -7.21 -4.18 -16.90
C VAL A 174 -5.74 -4.35 -17.25
N GLY A 175 -4.95 -3.29 -17.17
CA GLY A 175 -3.53 -3.39 -17.47
C GLY A 175 -2.76 -2.12 -17.14
N ILE A 176 -1.43 -2.21 -17.19
CA ILE A 176 -0.54 -1.07 -17.08
C ILE A 176 -0.59 -0.29 -18.40
N CYS A 177 -0.86 0.99 -18.30
CA CYS A 177 -1.08 1.86 -19.45
C CYS A 177 0.22 2.49 -19.94
N PHE A 178 0.62 2.21 -21.17
CA PHE A 178 1.74 2.85 -21.85
C PHE A 178 1.20 3.74 -22.97
N ILE A 179 1.42 5.05 -22.87
CA ILE A 179 0.95 6.02 -23.86
C ILE A 179 2.08 6.29 -24.84
N ASP A 180 1.81 6.05 -26.14
CA ASP A 180 2.70 6.38 -27.23
C ASP A 180 1.94 7.19 -28.30
N GLY A 181 2.18 8.49 -28.32
CA GLY A 181 1.50 9.43 -29.20
C GLY A 181 -0.01 9.40 -29.04
N LYS A 182 -0.72 8.85 -30.03
CA LYS A 182 -2.20 8.73 -30.04
C LYS A 182 -2.70 7.34 -29.69
N THR A 183 -1.81 6.47 -29.23
CA THR A 183 -2.11 5.06 -28.94
C THR A 183 -1.80 4.75 -27.49
N ILE A 184 -2.62 3.92 -26.89
CA ILE A 184 -2.43 3.35 -25.56
C ILE A 184 -2.13 1.86 -25.75
N GLU A 185 -1.02 1.39 -25.23
CA GLU A 185 -0.77 -0.04 -25.05
C GLU A 185 -1.07 -0.45 -23.62
N LEU A 186 -1.91 -1.46 -23.45
CA LEU A 186 -2.11 -2.14 -22.18
C LEU A 186 -1.17 -3.33 -22.09
N ARG A 187 -0.43 -3.41 -21.01
CA ARG A 187 0.50 -4.51 -20.73
C ARG A 187 0.24 -5.10 -19.35
N GLY A 188 0.65 -6.34 -19.19
CA GLY A 188 0.83 -6.94 -17.85
C GLY A 188 2.14 -6.49 -17.21
N ILE A 189 2.48 -7.07 -16.07
CA ILE A 189 3.73 -6.79 -15.35
C ILE A 189 4.95 -7.27 -16.17
N HIS A 190 4.84 -8.40 -16.86
CA HIS A 190 5.93 -8.89 -17.70
C HIS A 190 5.96 -8.14 -19.04
N LYS A 191 7.14 -7.66 -19.43
CA LYS A 191 7.35 -6.83 -20.64
C LYS A 191 6.77 -7.44 -21.93
N GLU A 192 6.68 -8.75 -22.01
CA GLU A 192 6.18 -9.49 -23.17
C GLU A 192 4.65 -9.65 -23.18
N SER A 193 3.96 -9.34 -22.09
CA SER A 193 2.51 -9.48 -22.00
C SER A 193 1.77 -8.25 -22.51
N LYS A 194 1.84 -8.01 -23.83
CA LYS A 194 0.98 -7.03 -24.49
C LYS A 194 -0.45 -7.57 -24.50
N LEU A 195 -1.38 -6.86 -23.86
CA LEU A 195 -2.78 -7.25 -23.79
C LEU A 195 -3.58 -6.65 -24.93
N GLU A 196 -3.47 -5.34 -25.13
CA GLU A 196 -4.26 -4.62 -26.11
C GLU A 196 -3.60 -3.31 -26.55
N SER A 197 -3.98 -2.83 -27.75
CA SER A 197 -3.58 -1.52 -28.27
C SER A 197 -4.81 -0.73 -28.67
N ILE A 198 -4.99 0.44 -28.06
CA ILE A 198 -6.20 1.25 -28.15
C ILE A 198 -5.85 2.63 -28.69
N ALA A 199 -6.53 3.08 -29.73
CA ALA A 199 -6.42 4.48 -30.13
C ALA A 199 -7.13 5.39 -29.12
N LEU A 200 -6.47 6.48 -28.70
CA LEU A 200 -6.99 7.41 -27.68
C LEU A 200 -8.38 7.95 -28.00
N ASN A 201 -8.70 8.17 -29.26
CA ASN A 201 -10.00 8.63 -29.72
C ASN A 201 -11.12 7.56 -29.64
N LYS A 202 -10.76 6.28 -29.45
CA LYS A 202 -11.70 5.17 -29.26
C LYS A 202 -11.93 4.82 -27.79
N VAL A 203 -11.24 5.48 -26.86
CA VAL A 203 -11.41 5.24 -25.44
C VAL A 203 -12.79 5.73 -24.98
N GLY A 204 -13.63 4.79 -24.58
CA GLY A 204 -14.96 5.06 -24.05
C GLY A 204 -14.97 5.18 -22.54
N LYS A 205 -15.32 4.10 -21.87
CA LYS A 205 -15.34 4.06 -20.40
C LYS A 205 -13.99 3.61 -19.87
N VAL A 206 -13.39 4.43 -18.99
CA VAL A 206 -12.10 4.14 -18.36
C VAL A 206 -12.13 4.45 -16.87
N TRP A 207 -11.43 3.62 -16.12
CA TRP A 207 -11.23 3.78 -14.66
C TRP A 207 -9.74 3.69 -14.35
N ARG A 208 -9.34 4.39 -13.30
CA ARG A 208 -8.00 4.26 -12.71
C ARG A 208 -8.08 3.40 -11.47
N LEU A 209 -7.13 2.51 -11.28
CA LEU A 209 -6.97 1.76 -10.05
C LEU A 209 -6.59 2.73 -8.92
N GLN A 210 -7.32 2.66 -7.79
CA GLN A 210 -7.01 3.41 -6.58
C GLN A 210 -6.28 2.52 -5.57
N SER A 211 -6.79 1.32 -5.38
CA SER A 211 -6.19 0.28 -4.51
C SER A 211 -6.76 -1.09 -4.87
N ALA A 212 -6.19 -2.13 -4.29
CA ALA A 212 -6.70 -3.49 -4.40
C ALA A 212 -6.86 -4.11 -3.01
N ILE A 213 -7.92 -4.87 -2.81
CA ILE A 213 -8.12 -5.70 -1.63
C ILE A 213 -7.63 -7.09 -1.98
N CYS A 214 -6.51 -7.49 -1.38
CA CYS A 214 -5.89 -8.78 -1.66
C CYS A 214 -6.68 -9.93 -1.03
N ASN A 215 -6.96 -10.96 -1.82
CA ASN A 215 -7.70 -12.14 -1.37
C ASN A 215 -6.78 -13.26 -0.84
N LYS A 216 -5.48 -13.17 -1.10
CA LYS A 216 -4.49 -14.16 -0.62
C LYS A 216 -3.64 -13.58 0.50
N GLN A 217 -3.35 -14.38 1.53
CA GLN A 217 -2.24 -14.08 2.43
C GLN A 217 -0.96 -14.06 1.59
N ARG A 218 -0.31 -12.90 1.50
CA ARG A 218 0.98 -12.79 0.82
C ARG A 218 2.00 -13.60 1.61
N ASN A 219 2.70 -14.51 0.95
CA ASN A 219 3.76 -15.28 1.59
C ASN A 219 4.98 -14.36 1.76
N PHE A 220 5.35 -14.05 3.00
CA PHE A 220 6.48 -13.17 3.33
C PHE A 220 7.82 -13.67 2.78
N GLU A 221 7.95 -14.97 2.51
CA GLU A 221 9.16 -15.52 1.87
C GLU A 221 9.44 -14.93 0.49
N HIS A 222 8.39 -14.61 -0.26
CA HIS A 222 8.54 -14.00 -1.59
C HIS A 222 9.10 -12.58 -1.52
N VAL A 223 8.70 -11.80 -0.53
CA VAL A 223 9.19 -10.43 -0.28
C VAL A 223 10.69 -10.45 0.08
N LEU A 224 11.10 -11.41 0.92
CA LEU A 224 12.50 -11.60 1.31
C LEU A 224 13.38 -11.98 0.12
N LEU A 225 12.89 -12.86 -0.78
CA LEU A 225 13.62 -13.26 -1.98
C LEU A 225 13.79 -12.11 -2.96
N THR A 226 12.77 -11.29 -3.14
CA THR A 226 12.85 -10.14 -4.07
C THR A 226 13.78 -9.06 -3.57
N ASN A 227 13.76 -8.76 -2.27
CA ASN A 227 14.73 -7.83 -1.67
C ASN A 227 16.15 -8.34 -1.85
N ARG A 228 16.38 -9.63 -1.70
CA ARG A 228 17.71 -10.26 -1.86
C ARG A 228 18.18 -10.25 -3.32
N ILE A 229 17.27 -10.41 -4.29
CA ILE A 229 17.58 -10.28 -5.73
C ILE A 229 17.95 -8.83 -6.05
N SER A 230 17.20 -7.85 -5.56
CA SER A 230 17.51 -6.43 -5.76
C SER A 230 18.87 -6.03 -5.17
N GLU A 231 19.19 -6.52 -3.98
CA GLU A 231 20.52 -6.31 -3.36
C GLU A 231 21.67 -6.94 -4.18
N LEU A 232 21.43 -8.12 -4.77
CA LEU A 232 22.39 -8.78 -5.64
C LEU A 232 22.58 -8.03 -6.96
N GLU A 233 21.50 -7.53 -7.56
CA GLU A 233 21.56 -6.71 -8.77
C GLU A 233 22.31 -5.39 -8.56
N ASP A 234 22.10 -4.73 -7.44
CA ASP A 234 22.82 -3.49 -7.08
C ASP A 234 24.29 -3.75 -6.79
N THR A 235 24.62 -4.87 -6.14
CA THR A 235 25.99 -5.32 -5.90
C THR A 235 26.71 -5.63 -7.22
N LEU A 236 26.03 -6.31 -8.15
CA LEU A 236 26.54 -6.61 -9.48
C LEU A 236 26.81 -5.34 -10.31
N LYS A 237 25.88 -4.37 -10.30
CA LYS A 237 26.06 -3.08 -10.97
C LYS A 237 27.27 -2.32 -10.41
N LYS A 238 27.46 -2.34 -9.09
CA LYS A 238 28.57 -1.70 -8.41
C LYS A 238 29.91 -2.36 -8.81
N PHE A 239 29.93 -3.69 -8.82
CA PHE A 239 31.12 -4.46 -9.25
C PHE A 239 31.49 -4.23 -10.72
N MET A 240 30.49 -4.11 -11.59
CA MET A 240 30.70 -3.81 -13.01
C MET A 240 31.16 -2.37 -13.25
N SER A 241 30.79 -1.41 -12.39
CA SER A 241 31.25 -0.02 -12.50
C SER A 241 32.66 0.22 -11.93
N GLU A 242 33.13 -0.64 -11.03
CA GLU A 242 34.47 -0.56 -10.44
C GLU A 242 35.56 -1.26 -11.31
N ASN A 243 35.14 -2.04 -12.33
CA ASN A 243 36.02 -2.78 -13.22
C ASN A 243 36.02 -2.26 -14.69
N GLN A 244 35.52 -1.05 -14.91
CA GLN A 244 35.68 -0.26 -16.13
C GLN A 244 36.61 0.93 -15.88
#